data_34cba56933371388c887b1e0324a3ba0
#
_entry.id   34cba56933371388c887b1e0324a3ba0
#
_cell.length_a   1.000
_cell.length_b   1.000
_cell.length_c   1.000
_cell.angle_alpha   90.00
_cell.angle_beta   90.00
_cell.angle_gamma   90.00
#
_symmetry.space_group_name_H-M   'P 1'
#
loop_
_entity.id
_entity.type
_entity.pdbx_description
1 polymer ?
#
loop_
_entity_poly.entity_id
_entity_poly.type
_entity_poly.pdbx_seq_one_letter_code
_entity_poly.pdbx_strand_id
1 'polypeptide(L)'
;MPSPSADLLLISAVYGSGTRYADVTYRVNDLIHQPAVEFHARPDWLQADPTPGWNKALVIVYEVRGRRRTFTTGEGGRVSAEILLEEAKK
;
A
#
# COMPACT_ATOMS: atom_id res chain seq x y z
N MET A 1 22.72 -9.17 -1.63
CA MET A 1 21.54 -9.36 -2.49
C MET A 1 20.58 -8.20 -2.29
N PRO A 2 20.12 -7.58 -3.35
CA PRO A 2 19.10 -6.56 -3.19
C PRO A 2 17.78 -7.19 -2.71
N SER A 3 17.07 -6.46 -1.88
CA SER A 3 15.73 -6.83 -1.45
C SER A 3 14.79 -6.84 -2.66
N PRO A 4 13.73 -7.68 -2.71
CA PRO A 4 12.72 -7.59 -3.76
C PRO A 4 12.14 -6.19 -3.92
N SER A 5 12.08 -5.41 -2.83
CA SER A 5 11.57 -4.05 -2.86
C SER A 5 12.55 -3.04 -3.49
N ALA A 6 13.78 -3.45 -3.82
CA ALA A 6 14.78 -2.55 -4.41
C ALA A 6 14.32 -2.00 -5.76
N ASP A 7 13.51 -2.75 -6.51
CA ASP A 7 12.98 -2.33 -7.81
C ASP A 7 11.65 -1.57 -7.70
N LEU A 8 11.15 -1.41 -6.48
CA LEU A 8 9.83 -0.87 -6.24
C LEU A 8 9.95 0.52 -5.62
N LEU A 9 9.34 1.50 -6.27
CA LEU A 9 9.29 2.87 -5.80
C LEU A 9 7.85 3.24 -5.47
N LEU A 10 7.57 3.55 -4.21
CA LEU A 10 6.26 4.01 -3.81
C LEU A 10 6.11 5.50 -4.16
N ILE A 11 5.05 5.82 -4.89
CA ILE A 11 4.75 7.21 -5.25
C ILE A 11 3.81 7.83 -4.20
N SER A 12 2.70 7.14 -3.93
CA SER A 12 1.73 7.63 -2.95
C SER A 12 0.85 6.50 -2.47
N ALA A 13 0.29 6.67 -1.28
CA ALA A 13 -0.72 5.76 -0.76
C ALA A 13 -1.76 6.56 0.01
N VAL A 14 -3.04 6.30 -0.26
CA VAL A 14 -4.15 6.94 0.43
C VAL A 14 -5.12 5.87 0.92
N TYR A 15 -5.74 6.12 2.06
CA TYR A 15 -6.61 5.17 2.73
C TYR A 15 -7.86 5.88 3.23
N GLY A 16 -9.03 5.41 2.82
CA GLY A 16 -10.26 6.05 3.23
C GLY A 16 -11.48 5.58 2.44
N SER A 17 -12.53 6.36 2.50
CA SER A 17 -13.76 6.08 1.77
C SER A 17 -14.46 7.38 1.39
N GLY A 18 -15.26 7.32 0.33
CA GLY A 18 -16.00 8.49 -0.16
C GLY A 18 -15.06 9.62 -0.55
N THR A 19 -15.20 10.75 0.12
CA THR A 19 -14.35 11.92 -0.11
C THR A 19 -13.30 12.11 0.99
N ARG A 20 -13.22 11.20 1.94
CA ARG A 20 -12.32 11.31 3.10
C ARG A 20 -11.22 10.27 3.01
N TYR A 21 -10.02 10.71 2.62
CA TYR A 21 -8.85 9.85 2.51
C TYR A 21 -7.70 10.45 3.31
N ALA A 22 -7.00 9.60 4.04
CA ALA A 22 -5.77 9.97 4.74
C ALA A 22 -4.58 9.60 3.88
N ASP A 23 -3.58 10.47 3.86
CA ASP A 23 -2.31 10.18 3.21
C ASP A 23 -1.51 9.25 4.12
N VAL A 24 -1.27 8.04 3.67
CA VAL A 24 -0.52 7.03 4.43
C VAL A 24 0.76 6.64 3.68
N THR A 25 1.25 7.52 2.81
CA THR A 25 2.41 7.26 1.96
C THR A 25 3.64 6.83 2.77
N TYR A 26 4.00 7.60 3.79
CA TYR A 26 5.20 7.27 4.58
C TYR A 26 5.05 5.96 5.32
N ARG A 27 3.87 5.72 5.89
CA ARG A 27 3.62 4.49 6.64
C ARG A 27 3.69 3.26 5.74
N VAL A 28 3.04 3.33 4.57
CA VAL A 28 3.07 2.22 3.61
C VAL A 28 4.49 2.01 3.08
N ASN A 29 5.19 3.10 2.79
CA ASN A 29 6.58 3.01 2.33
C ASN A 29 7.47 2.28 3.35
N ASP A 30 7.31 2.62 4.63
CA ASP A 30 8.03 1.93 5.71
C ASP A 30 7.72 0.43 5.70
N LEU A 31 6.44 0.09 5.61
CA LEU A 31 6.01 -1.30 5.71
C LEU A 31 6.51 -2.15 4.55
N ILE A 32 6.43 -1.64 3.32
CA ILE A 32 6.84 -2.43 2.16
C ILE A 32 8.35 -2.58 2.03
N HIS A 33 9.13 -1.74 2.72
CA HIS A 33 10.60 -1.84 2.71
C HIS A 33 11.15 -2.67 3.86
N GLN A 34 10.31 -3.15 4.77
CA GLN A 34 10.73 -4.06 5.82
C GLN A 34 10.76 -5.49 5.26
N PRO A 35 11.83 -6.25 5.53
CA PRO A 35 11.93 -7.62 5.02
C PRO A 35 10.77 -8.49 5.52
N ALA A 36 10.15 -9.23 4.61
CA ALA A 36 9.12 -10.23 4.91
C ALA A 36 7.88 -9.67 5.62
N VAL A 37 7.61 -8.37 5.51
CA VAL A 37 6.40 -7.80 6.11
C VAL A 37 5.24 -7.93 5.15
N GLU A 38 4.17 -8.53 5.64
CA GLU A 38 2.86 -8.49 5.01
C GLU A 38 1.92 -7.81 5.98
N PHE A 39 1.23 -6.78 5.52
CA PHE A 39 0.31 -6.05 6.38
C PHE A 39 -1.09 -6.02 5.77
N HIS A 40 -2.04 -5.56 6.55
CA HIS A 40 -3.43 -5.48 6.11
C HIS A 40 -3.87 -4.03 6.03
N ALA A 41 -4.80 -3.74 5.11
CA ALA A 41 -5.39 -2.42 4.97
C ALA A 41 -6.37 -2.19 6.12
N ARG A 42 -5.84 -1.85 7.29
CA ARG A 42 -6.60 -1.61 8.51
C ARG A 42 -6.04 -0.40 9.26
N PRO A 43 -6.86 0.26 10.08
CA PRO A 43 -6.40 1.43 10.83
C PRO A 43 -5.19 1.16 11.73
N ASP A 44 -5.14 -0.02 12.36
CA ASP A 44 -4.03 -0.36 13.26
C ASP A 44 -2.70 -0.45 12.53
N TRP A 45 -2.69 -1.04 11.32
CA TRP A 45 -1.49 -1.10 10.51
C TRP A 45 -1.12 0.25 9.92
N LEU A 46 -2.10 0.99 9.42
CA LEU A 46 -1.87 2.23 8.67
C LEU A 46 -1.78 3.46 9.57
N GLN A 47 -2.14 3.31 10.85
CA GLN A 47 -2.10 4.38 11.85
C GLN A 47 -2.95 5.58 11.42
N ALA A 48 -4.08 5.28 10.78
CA ALA A 48 -5.03 6.29 10.31
C ALA A 48 -6.41 5.68 10.23
N ASP A 49 -7.43 6.45 10.59
CA ASP A 49 -8.82 5.99 10.51
C ASP A 49 -9.69 7.19 10.11
N PRO A 50 -9.64 7.60 8.83
CA PRO A 50 -10.31 8.81 8.38
C PRO A 50 -11.84 8.73 8.40
N THR A 51 -12.40 7.51 8.36
CA THR A 51 -13.85 7.32 8.40
C THR A 51 -14.16 6.12 9.29
N PRO A 52 -14.10 6.29 10.64
CA PRO A 52 -14.34 5.18 11.56
C PRO A 52 -15.69 4.52 11.32
N GLY A 53 -15.70 3.18 11.34
CA GLY A 53 -16.91 2.41 11.14
C GLY A 53 -17.31 2.19 9.68
N TRP A 54 -16.61 2.81 8.74
CA TRP A 54 -16.87 2.62 7.31
C TRP A 54 -15.84 1.69 6.70
N ASN A 55 -16.26 0.91 5.73
CA ASN A 55 -15.32 0.13 4.93
C ASN A 55 -14.48 1.08 4.09
N LYS A 56 -13.16 0.96 4.22
CA LYS A 56 -12.20 1.83 3.55
C LYS A 56 -11.44 1.08 2.48
N ALA A 57 -10.88 1.82 1.55
CA ALA A 57 -10.01 1.28 0.53
C ALA A 57 -8.62 1.88 0.66
N LEU A 58 -7.61 1.08 0.35
CA LEU A 58 -6.23 1.52 0.25
C LEU A 58 -5.85 1.57 -1.21
N VAL A 59 -5.40 2.73 -1.67
CA VAL A 59 -5.00 2.93 -3.06
C VAL A 59 -3.52 3.30 -3.07
N ILE A 60 -2.71 2.48 -3.73
CA ILE A 60 -1.26 2.66 -3.78
C ILE A 60 -0.85 2.92 -5.22
N VAL A 61 -0.14 4.02 -5.44
CA VAL A 61 0.50 4.31 -6.73
C VAL A 61 1.99 4.06 -6.57
N TYR A 62 2.54 3.24 -7.44
CA TYR A 62 3.94 2.84 -7.32
C TYR A 62 4.55 2.62 -8.71
N GLU A 63 5.86 2.45 -8.75
CA GLU A 63 6.57 2.13 -9.97
C GLU A 63 7.43 0.90 -9.75
N VAL A 64 7.47 0.04 -10.76
CA VAL A 64 8.37 -1.09 -10.81
C VAL A 64 9.19 -0.96 -12.08
N ARG A 65 10.49 -0.78 -11.93
CA ARG A 65 11.44 -0.62 -13.05
C ARG A 65 10.98 0.48 -14.01
N GLY A 66 10.53 1.61 -13.44
CA GLY A 66 10.10 2.77 -14.21
C GLY A 66 8.68 2.70 -14.74
N ARG A 67 7.95 1.63 -14.51
CA ARG A 67 6.57 1.48 -14.94
C ARG A 67 5.61 1.78 -13.80
N ARG A 68 4.73 2.75 -14.01
CA ARG A 68 3.77 3.16 -12.99
C ARG A 68 2.58 2.20 -12.94
N ARG A 69 2.20 1.82 -11.72
CA ARG A 69 1.08 0.92 -11.46
C ARG A 69 0.23 1.47 -10.32
N THR A 70 -1.02 1.04 -10.29
CA THR A 70 -1.93 1.34 -9.18
C THR A 70 -2.46 0.05 -8.62
N PHE A 71 -2.38 -0.09 -7.30
CA PHE A 71 -2.93 -1.24 -6.57
C PHE A 71 -4.00 -0.74 -5.62
N THR A 72 -5.17 -1.37 -5.66
CA THR A 72 -6.28 -1.02 -4.79
C THR A 72 -6.77 -2.26 -4.06
N THR A 73 -6.96 -2.13 -2.76
CA THR A 73 -7.57 -3.19 -1.96
C THR A 73 -8.58 -2.61 -1.00
N GLY A 74 -9.61 -3.40 -0.69
CA GLY A 74 -10.60 -2.99 0.31
C GLY A 74 -10.09 -3.21 1.74
N GLU A 75 -10.92 -2.86 2.70
CA GLU A 75 -10.65 -3.00 4.12
C GLU A 75 -10.22 -4.43 4.45
N GLY A 76 -9.10 -4.57 5.15
CA GLY A 76 -8.57 -5.87 5.56
C GLY A 76 -7.76 -6.61 4.51
N GLY A 77 -7.62 -6.07 3.30
CA GLY A 77 -6.86 -6.73 2.24
C GLY A 77 -5.37 -6.81 2.57
N ARG A 78 -4.71 -7.86 2.07
CA ARG A 78 -3.28 -8.07 2.33
C ARG A 78 -2.44 -7.27 1.35
N VAL A 79 -1.36 -6.71 1.87
CA VAL A 79 -0.41 -5.92 1.09
C VAL A 79 1.01 -6.29 1.49
N SER A 80 1.88 -6.41 0.49
CA SER A 80 3.31 -6.60 0.72
C SER A 80 4.05 -6.17 -0.54
N ALA A 81 5.37 -6.00 -0.42
CA ALA A 81 6.18 -5.72 -1.61
C ALA A 81 6.01 -6.82 -2.66
N GLU A 82 5.95 -8.08 -2.24
CA GLU A 82 5.76 -9.20 -3.16
C GLU A 82 4.45 -9.12 -3.90
N ILE A 83 3.36 -8.76 -3.20
CA ILE A 83 2.05 -8.61 -3.83
C ILE A 83 2.09 -7.51 -4.88
N LEU A 84 2.71 -6.37 -4.57
CA LEU A 84 2.82 -5.27 -5.52
C LEU A 84 3.65 -5.66 -6.74
N LEU A 85 4.73 -6.40 -6.54
CA LEU A 85 5.56 -6.87 -7.64
C LEU A 85 4.82 -7.88 -8.52
N GLU A 86 4.04 -8.78 -7.92
CA GLU A 86 3.23 -9.75 -8.67
C GLU A 86 2.15 -9.06 -9.50
N GLU A 87 1.48 -8.06 -8.93
CA GLU A 87 0.46 -7.30 -9.66
C GLU A 87 1.08 -6.56 -10.86
N ALA A 88 2.32 -6.11 -10.73
CA ALA A 88 3.00 -5.40 -11.80
C ALA A 88 3.35 -6.29 -13.01
N LYS A 89 3.31 -7.62 -12.84
CA LYS A 89 3.57 -8.56 -13.92
C LYS A 89 2.35 -8.84 -14.80
N LYS A 90 1.18 -8.41 -14.36
CA LYS A 90 -0.08 -8.69 -15.07
C LYS A 90 -0.38 -7.71 -16.19
#